data_29ed22f88913bd7e7f687e1224e55be7
#
_entry.id   29ed22f88913bd7e7f687e1224e55be7
#
_cell.length_a   1.000
_cell.length_b   1.000
_cell.length_c   1.000
_cell.angle_alpha   90.00
_cell.angle_beta   90.00
_cell.angle_gamma   90.00
#
_symmetry.space_group_name_H-M   'P 1'
#
loop_
_entity.id
_entity.type
_entity.pdbx_description
1 polymer ?
#
loop_
_entity_poly.entity_id
_entity_poly.type
_entity_poly.pdbx_seq_one_letter_code
_entity_poly.pdbx_strand_id
1 'polypeptide(L)'
;FKFTYFVDKKSPVTKLSFPMAYDCSFEGTLDGDNYRFVLGVKVPVTTLCPCSKEISEYSAHNQRAIVKLKVNYDRQKYSIWPEDMIELVESCSSSPLYGILKRSDEKFVTEAAYENPKFVEDILRDIVVKLRKDKRINQFETEIEAFESIHNHNAWAYQSEGVKNNETTF
;
A
#
# COMPACT_ATOMS: atom_id res chain seq x y z
N PHE A 1 -13.45 -10.93 9.73
CA PHE A 1 -14.43 -9.92 9.33
C PHE A 1 -13.83 -9.03 8.26
N LYS A 2 -14.49 -8.94 7.10
CA LYS A 2 -14.08 -8.06 5.98
C LYS A 2 -15.08 -6.92 5.85
N PHE A 3 -14.58 -5.72 5.53
CA PHE A 3 -15.42 -4.52 5.39
C PHE A 3 -14.77 -3.52 4.44
N THR A 4 -15.57 -2.62 3.91
CA THR A 4 -15.07 -1.47 3.15
C THR A 4 -14.91 -0.28 4.09
N TYR A 5 -13.72 0.31 4.07
CA TYR A 5 -13.39 1.50 4.85
C TYR A 5 -13.29 2.72 3.92
N PHE A 6 -13.88 3.83 4.31
CA PHE A 6 -13.88 5.05 3.51
C PHE A 6 -12.98 6.12 4.13
N VAL A 7 -12.10 6.68 3.33
CA VAL A 7 -11.23 7.79 3.71
C VAL A 7 -11.51 8.98 2.79
N ASP A 8 -11.83 10.12 3.37
CA ASP A 8 -11.98 11.35 2.59
C ASP A 8 -10.62 11.85 2.14
N LYS A 9 -10.36 11.71 0.83
CA LYS A 9 -9.09 12.05 0.22
C LYS A 9 -9.20 13.31 -0.62
N LYS A 10 -8.31 14.27 -0.36
CA LYS A 10 -8.24 15.53 -1.10
C LYS A 10 -7.30 15.41 -2.29
N SER A 11 -7.75 15.87 -3.46
CA SER A 11 -6.88 16.01 -4.63
C SER A 11 -5.69 16.94 -4.34
N PRO A 12 -4.51 16.72 -4.97
CA PRO A 12 -3.27 17.34 -4.51
C PRO A 12 -3.19 18.84 -4.71
N VAL A 13 -3.80 19.38 -5.76
CA VAL A 13 -3.75 20.82 -6.12
C VAL A 13 -5.06 21.50 -5.81
N THR A 14 -6.17 21.01 -6.36
CA THR A 14 -7.49 21.67 -6.23
C THR A 14 -8.18 21.41 -4.89
N LYS A 15 -7.67 20.47 -4.09
CA LYS A 15 -8.18 20.13 -2.74
C LYS A 15 -9.63 19.66 -2.71
N LEU A 16 -10.13 19.16 -3.85
CA LEU A 16 -11.45 18.56 -3.90
C LEU A 16 -11.43 17.25 -3.09
N SER A 17 -12.37 17.12 -2.16
CA SER A 17 -12.53 15.94 -1.33
C SER A 17 -13.39 14.90 -2.02
N PHE A 18 -12.98 13.63 -1.93
CA PHE A 18 -13.75 12.50 -2.43
C PHE A 18 -13.52 11.26 -1.53
N PRO A 19 -14.58 10.53 -1.14
CA PRO A 19 -14.44 9.32 -0.34
C PRO A 19 -13.82 8.21 -1.17
N MET A 20 -12.62 7.78 -0.79
CA MET A 20 -11.95 6.61 -1.35
C MET A 20 -12.30 5.37 -0.53
N ALA A 21 -12.64 4.29 -1.21
CA ALA A 21 -12.98 3.02 -0.61
C ALA A 21 -11.78 2.08 -0.59
N TYR A 22 -11.53 1.44 0.56
CA TYR A 22 -10.45 0.48 0.75
C TYR A 22 -11.01 -0.81 1.35
N ASP A 23 -10.59 -1.95 0.81
CA ASP A 23 -10.91 -3.26 1.38
C ASP A 23 -10.07 -3.47 2.64
N CYS A 24 -10.74 -3.67 3.77
CA CYS A 24 -10.11 -3.89 5.06
C CYS A 24 -10.59 -5.19 5.71
N SER A 25 -9.81 -5.70 6.65
CA SER A 25 -10.20 -6.87 7.45
C SER A 25 -9.72 -6.76 8.89
N PHE A 26 -10.50 -7.36 9.79
CA PHE A 26 -10.08 -7.70 11.14
C PHE A 26 -10.08 -9.22 11.28
N GLU A 27 -8.97 -9.77 11.75
CA GLU A 27 -8.82 -11.19 12.07
C GLU A 27 -8.49 -11.32 13.56
N GLY A 28 -9.27 -12.10 14.28
CA GLY A 28 -9.03 -12.43 15.67
C GLY A 28 -8.84 -13.94 15.82
N THR A 29 -7.79 -14.35 16.53
CA THR A 29 -7.52 -15.74 16.86
C THR A 29 -7.35 -15.86 18.37
N LEU A 30 -7.99 -16.85 18.97
CA LEU A 30 -7.85 -17.20 20.39
C LEU A 30 -7.30 -18.63 20.50
N ASP A 31 -6.13 -18.77 21.09
CA ASP A 31 -5.50 -20.07 21.37
C ASP A 31 -5.19 -20.16 22.85
N GLY A 32 -6.03 -20.88 23.61
CA GLY A 32 -6.06 -20.82 25.07
C GLY A 32 -6.33 -19.40 25.55
N ASP A 33 -5.40 -18.84 26.31
CA ASP A 33 -5.47 -17.44 26.80
C ASP A 33 -4.75 -16.45 25.86
N ASN A 34 -4.17 -16.92 24.75
CA ASN A 34 -3.45 -16.08 23.80
C ASN A 34 -4.40 -15.51 22.75
N TYR A 35 -4.68 -14.22 22.84
CA TYR A 35 -5.44 -13.49 21.83
C TYR A 35 -4.52 -12.81 20.83
N ARG A 36 -4.71 -13.11 19.55
CA ARG A 36 -4.02 -12.46 18.42
C ARG A 36 -5.02 -11.65 17.60
N PHE A 37 -4.71 -10.40 17.33
CA PHE A 37 -5.52 -9.53 16.49
C PHE A 37 -4.70 -9.03 15.30
N VAL A 38 -5.27 -9.08 14.09
CA VAL A 38 -4.64 -8.61 12.86
C VAL A 38 -5.57 -7.65 12.14
N LEU A 39 -5.04 -6.47 11.81
CA LEU A 39 -5.64 -5.51 10.88
C LEU A 39 -5.07 -5.76 9.49
N GLY A 40 -5.95 -5.96 8.51
CA GLY A 40 -5.59 -6.05 7.10
C GLY A 40 -6.13 -4.87 6.31
N VAL A 41 -5.33 -4.34 5.37
CA VAL A 41 -5.74 -3.31 4.41
C VAL A 41 -5.25 -3.69 3.00
N LYS A 42 -6.05 -3.33 1.99
CA LYS A 42 -5.71 -3.49 0.58
C LYS A 42 -5.72 -2.11 -0.09
N VAL A 43 -4.54 -1.66 -0.49
CA VAL A 43 -4.32 -0.27 -0.92
C VAL A 43 -3.86 -0.24 -2.37
N PRO A 44 -4.67 0.32 -3.29
CA PRO A 44 -4.26 0.55 -4.66
C PRO A 44 -3.33 1.77 -4.75
N VAL A 45 -2.24 1.64 -5.51
CA VAL A 45 -1.22 2.67 -5.70
C VAL A 45 -0.74 2.71 -7.16
N THR A 46 0.07 3.70 -7.52
CA THR A 46 0.75 3.78 -8.81
C THR A 46 2.22 3.39 -8.66
N THR A 47 2.73 2.61 -9.62
CA THR A 47 4.15 2.39 -9.87
C THR A 47 4.55 2.97 -11.21
N LEU A 48 5.78 3.46 -11.34
CA LEU A 48 6.38 3.92 -12.58
C LEU A 48 7.74 3.27 -12.76
N CYS A 49 7.95 2.63 -13.89
CA CYS A 49 9.14 1.82 -14.16
C CYS A 49 10.42 2.66 -14.25
N PRO A 50 11.40 2.49 -13.34
CA PRO A 50 12.69 3.19 -13.39
C PRO A 50 13.49 2.87 -14.65
N CYS A 51 13.50 1.60 -15.10
CA CYS A 51 14.25 1.20 -16.29
C CYS A 51 13.71 1.86 -17.55
N SER A 52 12.38 1.88 -17.75
CA SER A 52 11.80 2.52 -18.92
C SER A 52 12.04 4.03 -18.92
N LYS A 53 12.07 4.65 -17.74
CA LYS A 53 12.43 6.06 -17.58
C LYS A 53 13.87 6.35 -18.05
N GLU A 54 14.81 5.44 -17.75
CA GLU A 54 16.22 5.61 -18.08
C GLU A 54 16.50 5.46 -19.59
N ILE A 55 15.84 4.50 -20.25
CA ILE A 55 16.16 4.14 -21.63
C ILE A 55 15.29 4.83 -22.68
N SER A 56 14.12 5.37 -22.30
CA SER A 56 13.16 5.95 -23.24
C SER A 56 13.35 7.44 -23.40
N GLU A 57 13.32 7.90 -24.65
CA GLU A 57 13.33 9.32 -24.98
C GLU A 57 11.99 10.03 -24.73
N TYR A 58 10.88 9.26 -24.59
CA TYR A 58 9.51 9.78 -24.55
C TYR A 58 8.80 9.55 -23.21
N SER A 59 9.48 9.26 -22.11
CA SER A 59 8.92 9.03 -20.79
C SER A 59 8.99 7.57 -20.34
N ALA A 60 8.17 7.17 -19.38
CA ALA A 60 8.17 5.84 -18.78
C ALA A 60 6.75 5.29 -18.72
N HIS A 61 6.60 3.98 -18.81
CA HIS A 61 5.31 3.36 -18.54
C HIS A 61 5.03 3.37 -17.03
N ASN A 62 3.77 3.50 -16.70
CA ASN A 62 3.26 3.36 -15.35
C ASN A 62 2.05 2.42 -15.32
N GLN A 63 1.73 1.91 -14.16
CA GLN A 63 0.61 1.02 -13.94
C GLN A 63 0.11 1.10 -12.49
N ARG A 64 -1.07 0.56 -12.27
CA ARG A 64 -1.57 0.36 -10.91
C ARG A 64 -0.92 -0.86 -10.29
N ALA A 65 -0.69 -0.76 -8.99
CA ALA A 65 -0.34 -1.89 -8.15
C ALA A 65 -1.32 -1.98 -6.98
N ILE A 66 -1.42 -3.15 -6.37
CA ILE A 66 -2.18 -3.38 -5.16
C ILE A 66 -1.24 -3.88 -4.09
N VAL A 67 -1.18 -3.13 -2.99
CA VAL A 67 -0.50 -3.57 -1.78
C VAL A 67 -1.52 -4.19 -0.83
N LYS A 68 -1.27 -5.42 -0.38
CA LYS A 68 -1.97 -6.02 0.74
C LYS A 68 -1.03 -5.97 1.95
N LEU A 69 -1.48 -5.37 3.02
CA LEU A 69 -0.73 -5.24 4.26
C LEU A 69 -1.56 -5.79 5.41
N LYS A 70 -0.96 -6.69 6.19
CA LYS A 70 -1.50 -7.19 7.45
C LYS A 70 -0.53 -6.86 8.58
N VAL A 71 -1.07 -6.32 9.68
CA VAL A 71 -0.29 -5.99 10.88
C VAL A 71 -0.92 -6.60 12.13
N ASN A 72 -0.09 -7.23 12.95
CA ASN A 72 -0.46 -7.68 14.28
C ASN A 72 0.05 -6.69 15.31
N TYR A 73 -0.81 -6.31 16.25
CA TYR A 73 -0.47 -5.43 17.36
C TYR A 73 -1.32 -5.73 18.59
N ASP A 74 -0.84 -5.30 19.75
CA ASP A 74 -1.56 -5.42 21.02
C ASP A 74 -2.62 -4.31 21.13
N ARG A 75 -3.89 -4.68 20.96
CA ARG A 75 -5.04 -3.75 21.06
C ARG A 75 -5.29 -3.20 22.47
N GLN A 76 -4.80 -3.85 23.51
CA GLN A 76 -4.93 -3.33 24.86
C GLN A 76 -3.96 -2.17 25.11
N LYS A 77 -2.85 -2.16 24.37
CA LYS A 77 -1.77 -1.18 24.52
C LYS A 77 -1.77 -0.09 23.47
N TYR A 78 -2.18 -0.42 22.25
CA TYR A 78 -2.09 0.48 21.10
C TYR A 78 -3.38 0.52 20.28
N SER A 79 -3.60 1.65 19.59
CA SER A 79 -4.61 1.79 18.54
C SER A 79 -3.90 2.03 17.22
N ILE A 80 -4.17 1.18 16.24
CA ILE A 80 -3.77 1.36 14.83
C ILE A 80 -5.05 1.37 14.01
N TRP A 81 -5.26 2.44 13.27
CA TRP A 81 -6.42 2.60 12.41
C TRP A 81 -6.12 2.19 10.96
N PRO A 82 -7.13 1.79 10.17
CA PRO A 82 -6.91 1.53 8.74
C PRO A 82 -6.23 2.68 8.02
N GLU A 83 -6.56 3.95 8.35
CA GLU A 83 -5.94 5.14 7.78
C GLU A 83 -4.44 5.18 7.97
N ASP A 84 -3.94 4.82 9.18
CA ASP A 84 -2.50 4.82 9.48
C ASP A 84 -1.75 3.93 8.47
N MET A 85 -2.33 2.75 8.18
CA MET A 85 -1.73 1.76 7.29
C MET A 85 -1.90 2.13 5.81
N ILE A 86 -3.04 2.72 5.44
CA ILE A 86 -3.30 3.22 4.09
C ILE A 86 -2.30 4.34 3.77
N GLU A 87 -2.16 5.34 4.64
CA GLU A 87 -1.23 6.46 4.46
C GLU A 87 0.23 5.98 4.42
N LEU A 88 0.60 5.01 5.27
CA LEU A 88 1.94 4.41 5.24
C LEU A 88 2.23 3.84 3.86
N VAL A 89 1.33 3.01 3.31
CA VAL A 89 1.50 2.36 2.00
C VAL A 89 1.56 3.41 0.89
N GLU A 90 0.60 4.34 0.85
CA GLU A 90 0.53 5.38 -0.19
C GLU A 90 1.80 6.25 -0.22
N SER A 91 2.35 6.57 0.95
CA SER A 91 3.59 7.35 1.06
C SER A 91 4.84 6.61 0.60
N CYS A 92 4.76 5.30 0.32
CA CYS A 92 5.84 4.49 -0.22
C CYS A 92 5.76 4.31 -1.74
N SER A 93 4.63 4.62 -2.38
CA SER A 93 4.39 4.41 -3.81
C SER A 93 4.99 5.52 -4.68
N SER A 94 5.01 5.32 -6.00
CA SER A 94 5.37 6.39 -6.94
C SER A 94 4.39 7.55 -6.86
N SER A 95 3.08 7.25 -6.74
CA SER A 95 2.03 8.21 -6.43
C SER A 95 0.82 7.50 -5.83
N PRO A 96 0.09 8.11 -4.88
CA PRO A 96 -1.23 7.67 -4.47
C PRO A 96 -2.24 7.77 -5.61
N LEU A 97 -3.37 7.05 -5.46
CA LEU A 97 -4.54 7.22 -6.31
C LEU A 97 -5.54 8.21 -5.68
N TYR A 98 -6.36 8.82 -6.52
CA TYR A 98 -7.38 9.79 -6.12
C TYR A 98 -8.70 9.51 -6.83
N GLY A 99 -9.83 9.71 -6.15
CA GLY A 99 -11.16 9.48 -6.71
C GLY A 99 -11.63 10.60 -7.64
N ILE A 100 -11.07 11.82 -7.49
CA ILE A 100 -11.38 12.96 -8.35
C ILE A 100 -10.12 13.78 -8.62
N LEU A 101 -9.89 14.12 -9.90
CA LEU A 101 -8.78 14.95 -10.35
C LEU A 101 -9.28 15.96 -11.38
N LYS A 102 -8.83 17.21 -11.26
CA LYS A 102 -8.90 18.21 -12.33
C LYS A 102 -7.58 18.18 -13.13
N ARG A 103 -7.51 18.89 -14.25
CA ARG A 103 -6.31 18.89 -15.11
C ARG A 103 -5.03 19.29 -14.37
N SER A 104 -5.09 20.23 -13.44
CA SER A 104 -3.94 20.60 -12.61
C SER A 104 -3.51 19.48 -11.65
N ASP A 105 -4.48 18.71 -11.13
CA ASP A 105 -4.22 17.57 -10.28
C ASP A 105 -3.61 16.42 -11.09
N GLU A 106 -4.14 16.15 -12.31
CA GLU A 106 -3.59 15.13 -13.24
C GLU A 106 -2.13 15.43 -13.57
N LYS A 107 -1.83 16.71 -13.91
CA LYS A 107 -0.46 17.16 -14.14
C LYS A 107 0.43 16.83 -12.95
N PHE A 108 0.03 17.25 -11.76
CA PHE A 108 0.79 17.04 -10.53
C PHE A 108 1.06 15.55 -10.26
N VAL A 109 0.03 14.71 -10.35
CA VAL A 109 0.14 13.25 -10.09
C VAL A 109 1.08 12.59 -11.10
N THR A 110 0.97 12.99 -12.38
CA THR A 110 1.83 12.48 -13.46
C THR A 110 3.29 12.85 -13.21
N GLU A 111 3.56 14.10 -12.90
CA GLU A 111 4.92 14.59 -12.65
C GLU A 111 5.50 13.99 -11.36
N ALA A 112 4.71 13.91 -10.28
CA ALA A 112 5.13 13.30 -9.02
C ALA A 112 5.49 11.82 -9.18
N ALA A 113 4.69 11.06 -9.95
CA ALA A 113 5.01 9.66 -10.24
C ALA A 113 6.29 9.54 -11.08
N TYR A 114 6.48 10.41 -12.06
CA TYR A 114 7.68 10.43 -12.91
C TYR A 114 8.95 10.79 -12.13
N GLU A 115 8.86 11.71 -11.18
CA GLU A 115 9.99 12.11 -10.32
C GLU A 115 10.33 11.06 -9.25
N ASN A 116 9.39 10.15 -8.95
CA ASN A 116 9.54 9.11 -7.93
C ASN A 116 9.31 7.69 -8.52
N PRO A 117 10.13 7.27 -9.53
CA PRO A 117 9.98 5.95 -10.13
C PRO A 117 10.35 4.85 -9.12
N LYS A 118 9.54 3.78 -9.06
CA LYS A 118 9.74 2.66 -8.12
C LYS A 118 9.30 1.34 -8.72
N PHE A 119 10.13 0.32 -8.56
CA PHE A 119 9.73 -1.07 -8.73
C PHE A 119 8.87 -1.55 -7.55
N VAL A 120 8.22 -2.70 -7.71
CA VAL A 120 7.46 -3.34 -6.61
C VAL A 120 8.37 -3.63 -5.40
N GLU A 121 9.61 -4.02 -5.65
CA GLU A 121 10.60 -4.30 -4.61
C GLU A 121 11.00 -3.04 -3.82
N ASP A 122 11.06 -1.87 -4.49
CA ASP A 122 11.38 -0.61 -3.83
C ASP A 122 10.24 -0.17 -2.91
N ILE A 123 8.99 -0.27 -3.39
CA ILE A 123 7.80 0.02 -2.58
C ILE A 123 7.73 -0.92 -1.39
N LEU A 124 7.92 -2.23 -1.62
CA LEU A 124 7.92 -3.24 -0.56
C LEU A 124 8.98 -2.94 0.50
N ARG A 125 10.21 -2.62 0.07
CA ARG A 125 11.32 -2.28 0.96
C ARG A 125 11.01 -1.05 1.82
N ASP A 126 10.45 -0.01 1.21
CA ASP A 126 10.09 1.22 1.92
C ASP A 126 8.99 0.97 2.96
N ILE A 127 7.98 0.16 2.62
CA ILE A 127 6.94 -0.28 3.56
C ILE A 127 7.57 -1.03 4.74
N VAL A 128 8.40 -2.04 4.47
CA VAL A 128 9.08 -2.84 5.50
C VAL A 128 9.92 -1.99 6.43
N VAL A 129 10.68 -1.02 5.89
CA VAL A 129 11.49 -0.09 6.69
C VAL A 129 10.62 0.75 7.63
N LYS A 130 9.44 1.20 7.18
CA LYS A 130 8.50 1.97 8.02
C LYS A 130 7.85 1.08 9.08
N LEU A 131 7.41 -0.13 8.72
CA LEU A 131 6.79 -1.08 9.65
C LEU A 131 7.76 -1.48 10.77
N ARG A 132 9.03 -1.72 10.47
CA ARG A 132 10.07 -2.02 11.46
C ARG A 132 10.32 -0.89 12.46
N LYS A 133 10.06 0.36 12.07
CA LYS A 133 10.20 1.54 12.95
C LYS A 133 8.99 1.77 13.83
N ASP A 134 7.83 1.24 13.46
CA ASP A 134 6.60 1.39 14.25
C ASP A 134 6.57 0.39 15.41
N LYS A 135 6.88 0.89 16.61
CA LYS A 135 6.94 0.08 17.85
C LYS A 135 5.59 -0.52 18.26
N ARG A 136 4.49 -0.12 17.64
CA ARG A 136 3.16 -0.67 17.88
C ARG A 136 2.97 -2.03 17.22
N ILE A 137 3.74 -2.33 16.16
CA ILE A 137 3.60 -3.50 15.32
C ILE A 137 4.51 -4.62 15.82
N ASN A 138 3.93 -5.78 16.10
CA ASN A 138 4.66 -6.98 16.53
C ASN A 138 5.05 -7.88 15.37
N GLN A 139 4.15 -7.98 14.38
CA GLN A 139 4.30 -8.86 13.22
C GLN A 139 3.62 -8.21 12.02
N PHE A 140 4.11 -8.48 10.82
CA PHE A 140 3.45 -8.03 9.60
C PHE A 140 3.65 -9.00 8.44
N GLU A 141 2.72 -8.94 7.49
CA GLU A 141 2.82 -9.49 6.15
C GLU A 141 2.50 -8.39 5.15
N THR A 142 3.28 -8.26 4.11
CA THR A 142 3.01 -7.31 3.02
C THR A 142 3.31 -7.95 1.69
N GLU A 143 2.40 -7.75 0.75
CA GLU A 143 2.46 -8.23 -0.63
C GLU A 143 2.16 -7.05 -1.54
N ILE A 144 2.85 -6.96 -2.66
CA ILE A 144 2.54 -6.02 -3.72
C ILE A 144 2.47 -6.73 -5.06
N GLU A 145 1.44 -6.44 -5.84
CA GLU A 145 1.27 -6.90 -7.22
C GLU A 145 1.03 -5.70 -8.13
N ALA A 146 1.93 -5.48 -9.10
CA ALA A 146 1.80 -4.47 -10.14
C ALA A 146 1.24 -5.09 -11.41
N PHE A 147 0.19 -4.46 -11.96
CA PHE A 147 -0.45 -4.87 -13.22
C PHE A 147 0.32 -4.27 -14.39
N GLU A 148 1.36 -4.98 -14.83
CA GLU A 148 2.28 -4.49 -15.84
C GLU A 148 1.58 -4.08 -17.14
N SER A 149 1.88 -2.86 -17.64
CA SER A 149 1.21 -2.29 -18.82
C SER A 149 1.79 -2.73 -20.14
N ILE A 150 3.05 -3.20 -20.17
CA ILE A 150 3.76 -3.61 -21.39
C ILE A 150 4.13 -5.10 -21.44
N HIS A 151 3.88 -5.84 -20.35
CA HIS A 151 4.12 -7.27 -20.24
C HIS A 151 2.80 -8.04 -20.07
N ASN A 152 2.76 -9.30 -20.44
CA ASN A 152 1.60 -10.19 -20.27
C ASN A 152 1.59 -10.91 -18.91
N HIS A 153 2.46 -10.52 -18.00
CA HIS A 153 2.54 -11.00 -16.61
C HIS A 153 2.65 -9.81 -15.66
N ASN A 154 2.30 -10.04 -14.40
CA ASN A 154 2.42 -9.04 -13.34
C ASN A 154 3.78 -9.17 -12.64
N ALA A 155 4.26 -8.07 -12.04
CA ALA A 155 5.37 -8.09 -11.11
C ALA A 155 4.82 -8.25 -9.68
N TRP A 156 5.46 -9.11 -8.88
CA TRP A 156 5.00 -9.43 -7.53
C TRP A 156 6.17 -9.52 -6.55
N ALA A 157 5.96 -9.01 -5.33
CA ALA A 157 6.91 -9.11 -4.25
C ALA A 157 6.19 -9.32 -2.91
N TYR A 158 6.82 -10.03 -1.99
CA TYR A 158 6.27 -10.39 -0.67
C TYR A 158 7.34 -10.34 0.41
N GLN A 159 6.94 -9.92 1.61
CA GLN A 159 7.76 -9.97 2.83
C GLN A 159 6.88 -10.18 4.06
N SER A 160 7.34 -11.02 5.00
CA SER A 160 6.74 -11.17 6.32
C SER A 160 7.79 -11.13 7.41
N GLU A 161 7.43 -10.63 8.59
CA GLU A 161 8.27 -10.65 9.80
C GLU A 161 7.46 -10.97 11.04
N GLY A 162 8.05 -11.78 11.93
CA GLY A 162 7.40 -12.20 13.18
C GLY A 162 6.28 -13.23 13.00
N VAL A 163 5.88 -13.57 11.77
CA VAL A 163 4.86 -14.57 11.47
C VAL A 163 5.47 -15.97 11.51
N LYS A 164 4.91 -16.88 12.31
CA LYS A 164 5.31 -18.29 12.25
C LYS A 164 4.81 -18.89 10.93
N ASN A 165 5.68 -19.57 10.19
CA ASN A 165 5.47 -20.08 8.81
C ASN A 165 4.30 -21.05 8.59
N ASN A 166 3.39 -21.24 9.53
CA ASN A 166 2.31 -22.23 9.43
C ASN A 166 0.96 -21.66 8.96
N GLU A 167 0.84 -20.37 8.66
CA GLU A 167 -0.44 -19.73 8.30
C GLU A 167 -0.33 -18.71 7.17
N THR A 168 0.40 -19.02 6.12
CA THR A 168 0.47 -18.13 4.95
C THR A 168 -0.60 -18.51 3.94
N THR A 169 -1.76 -17.88 4.02
CA THR A 169 -2.69 -17.82 2.88
C THR A 169 -3.44 -16.47 2.92
N PHE A 170 -3.16 -15.63 1.94
CA PHE A 170 -3.97 -14.45 1.62
C PHE A 170 -5.33 -14.86 1.04
#